data_c7a144247ff409e756643dbba167256e
#
_entry.id   c7a144247ff409e756643dbba167256e
#
_cell.length_a   1.000
_cell.length_b   1.000
_cell.length_c   1.000
_cell.angle_alpha   90.00
_cell.angle_beta   90.00
_cell.angle_gamma   90.00
#
_symmetry.space_group_name_H-M   'P 1'
#
loop_
_entity.id
_entity.type
_entity.pdbx_description
1 polymer ?
#
loop_
_entity_poly.entity_id
_entity_poly.type
_entity_poly.pdbx_seq_one_letter_code
_entity_poly.pdbx_strand_id
1 'polypeptide(L)'
;FVNIAHKLMAAIGTDVYMDYNVFIDKVNAEGKKIDKGIKPATLKTIARAMSETDPTAKPVIAKKVKENSKDVAELTNTFGISPDHLVDYGLHLTDKGTYLIYESDSDLRDIEKIPVKDDIYDYFLREVRPYVDDAWINLPPTKIGCEISFNKYFYKPQPLRTLAENEHDIIALDNESKGFIKSLFE
;
A
#
# COMPACT_ATOMS: atom_id res chain seq x y z
N PHE A 1 -25.77 -11.67 -0.63
CA PHE A 1 -24.86 -10.77 0.10
C PHE A 1 -25.63 -9.85 1.04
N VAL A 2 -26.55 -9.01 0.54
CA VAL A 2 -27.31 -8.03 1.32
C VAL A 2 -28.04 -8.66 2.52
N ASN A 3 -28.73 -9.77 2.31
CA ASN A 3 -29.47 -10.48 3.36
C ASN A 3 -28.57 -11.01 4.49
N ILE A 4 -27.36 -11.47 4.14
CA ILE A 4 -26.38 -11.94 5.12
C ILE A 4 -25.82 -10.76 5.92
N ALA A 5 -25.52 -9.65 5.25
CA ALA A 5 -25.04 -8.43 5.90
C ALA A 5 -26.06 -7.89 6.91
N HIS A 6 -27.34 -7.80 6.54
CA HIS A 6 -28.39 -7.36 7.46
C HIS A 6 -28.55 -8.29 8.69
N LYS A 7 -28.49 -9.61 8.49
CA LYS A 7 -28.53 -10.56 9.60
C LYS A 7 -27.30 -10.45 10.52
N LEU A 8 -26.12 -10.22 9.94
CA LEU A 8 -24.89 -9.98 10.70
C LEU A 8 -24.95 -8.68 11.50
N MET A 9 -25.41 -7.59 10.89
CA MET A 9 -25.59 -6.32 11.58
C MET A 9 -26.54 -6.45 12.79
N ALA A 10 -27.66 -7.16 12.61
CA ALA A 10 -28.61 -7.41 13.68
C ALA A 10 -28.02 -8.28 14.82
N ALA A 11 -27.14 -9.24 14.48
CA ALA A 11 -26.51 -10.14 15.45
C ALA A 11 -25.34 -9.50 16.19
N ILE A 12 -24.57 -8.60 15.53
CA ILE A 12 -23.40 -7.92 16.10
C ILE A 12 -23.82 -6.74 16.97
N GLY A 13 -24.93 -6.06 16.61
CA GLY A 13 -25.41 -4.86 17.29
C GLY A 13 -24.73 -3.58 16.78
N THR A 14 -24.84 -2.51 17.57
CA THR A 14 -24.34 -1.16 17.25
C THR A 14 -23.06 -0.79 18.00
N ASP A 15 -22.44 -1.77 18.67
CA ASP A 15 -21.20 -1.53 19.44
C ASP A 15 -20.05 -1.16 18.51
N VAL A 16 -19.27 -0.15 18.90
CA VAL A 16 -18.07 0.26 18.19
C VAL A 16 -16.87 -0.57 18.66
N TYR A 17 -16.13 -1.13 17.72
CA TYR A 17 -14.92 -1.94 17.99
C TYR A 17 -13.69 -1.18 17.49
N MET A 18 -12.80 -0.77 18.42
CA MET A 18 -11.50 -0.16 18.09
C MET A 18 -10.40 -1.19 17.80
N ASP A 19 -10.74 -2.46 17.74
CA ASP A 19 -9.85 -3.57 17.37
C ASP A 19 -10.54 -4.43 16.32
N TYR A 20 -10.12 -4.26 15.06
CA TYR A 20 -10.66 -5.03 13.95
C TYR A 20 -10.45 -6.54 14.11
N ASN A 21 -9.40 -6.98 14.80
CA ASN A 21 -9.13 -8.40 14.99
C ASN A 21 -10.19 -9.05 15.89
N VAL A 22 -10.64 -8.34 16.91
CA VAL A 22 -11.75 -8.78 17.77
C VAL A 22 -13.07 -8.73 17.01
N PHE A 23 -13.29 -7.69 16.22
CA PHE A 23 -14.47 -7.53 15.42
C PHE A 23 -14.64 -8.64 14.38
N ILE A 24 -13.59 -8.95 13.60
CA ILE A 24 -13.64 -10.01 12.58
C ILE A 24 -13.87 -11.39 13.20
N ASP A 25 -13.32 -11.66 14.39
CA ASP A 25 -13.58 -12.91 15.11
C ASP A 25 -15.05 -13.03 15.50
N LYS A 26 -15.71 -11.95 15.96
CA LYS A 26 -17.13 -11.89 16.24
C LYS A 26 -17.97 -12.10 14.96
N VAL A 27 -17.62 -11.40 13.86
CA VAL A 27 -18.27 -11.56 12.55
C VAL A 27 -18.19 -13.02 12.08
N ASN A 28 -17.04 -13.66 12.21
CA ASN A 28 -16.85 -15.07 11.83
C ASN A 28 -17.68 -16.01 12.70
N ALA A 29 -17.77 -15.75 14.00
CA ALA A 29 -18.57 -16.56 14.94
C ALA A 29 -20.07 -16.46 14.63
N GLU A 30 -20.58 -15.24 14.48
CA GLU A 30 -22.01 -15.02 14.15
C GLU A 30 -22.34 -15.46 12.72
N GLY A 31 -21.44 -15.26 11.76
CA GLY A 31 -21.62 -15.73 10.39
C GLY A 31 -21.83 -17.24 10.30
N LYS A 32 -21.06 -18.03 11.06
CA LYS A 32 -21.19 -19.49 11.13
C LYS A 32 -22.51 -19.94 11.77
N LYS A 33 -23.11 -19.14 12.67
CA LYS A 33 -24.42 -19.41 13.25
C LYS A 33 -25.55 -19.14 12.24
N ILE A 34 -25.40 -18.09 11.42
CA ILE A 34 -26.38 -17.70 10.40
C ILE A 34 -26.42 -18.73 9.27
N ASP A 35 -25.25 -19.11 8.76
CA ASP A 35 -25.12 -20.10 7.70
C ASP A 35 -23.70 -20.70 7.73
N LYS A 36 -23.60 -22.01 7.95
CA LYS A 36 -22.34 -22.75 7.98
C LYS A 36 -21.64 -22.82 6.62
N GLY A 37 -22.35 -22.52 5.53
CA GLY A 37 -21.81 -22.53 4.16
C GLY A 37 -21.16 -21.21 3.74
N ILE A 38 -21.21 -20.16 4.55
CA ILE A 38 -20.61 -18.87 4.20
C ILE A 38 -19.08 -18.98 4.18
N LYS A 39 -18.49 -18.58 3.04
CA LYS A 39 -17.04 -18.57 2.89
C LYS A 39 -16.41 -17.47 3.75
N PRO A 40 -15.26 -17.72 4.40
CA PRO A 40 -14.56 -16.72 5.21
C PRO A 40 -14.23 -15.43 4.44
N ALA A 41 -13.94 -15.53 3.14
CA ALA A 41 -13.70 -14.37 2.28
C ALA A 41 -14.93 -13.45 2.20
N THR A 42 -16.14 -14.01 2.13
CA THR A 42 -17.40 -13.25 2.13
C THR A 42 -17.58 -12.49 3.44
N LEU A 43 -17.32 -13.14 4.57
CA LEU A 43 -17.41 -12.52 5.90
C LEU A 43 -16.37 -11.39 6.05
N LYS A 44 -15.15 -11.61 5.56
CA LYS A 44 -14.10 -10.57 5.54
C LYS A 44 -14.53 -9.35 4.69
N THR A 45 -15.14 -9.57 3.53
CA THR A 45 -15.65 -8.48 2.67
C THR A 45 -16.74 -7.67 3.37
N ILE A 46 -17.69 -8.35 4.03
CA ILE A 46 -18.76 -7.68 4.76
C ILE A 46 -18.20 -6.91 5.96
N ALA A 47 -17.29 -7.51 6.72
CA ALA A 47 -16.64 -6.85 7.86
C ALA A 47 -15.89 -5.58 7.45
N ARG A 48 -15.17 -5.61 6.32
CA ARG A 48 -14.50 -4.42 5.78
C ARG A 48 -15.48 -3.33 5.36
N ALA A 49 -16.60 -3.70 4.75
CA ALA A 49 -17.66 -2.74 4.38
C ALA A 49 -18.36 -2.11 5.60
N MET A 50 -18.22 -2.71 6.78
CA MET A 50 -18.76 -2.21 8.05
C MET A 50 -17.72 -1.49 8.90
N SER A 51 -16.50 -1.32 8.40
CA SER A 51 -15.37 -0.74 9.13
C SER A 51 -14.86 0.49 8.42
N GLU A 52 -14.34 1.43 9.20
CA GLU A 52 -13.63 2.63 8.73
C GLU A 52 -12.16 2.54 9.14
N THR A 53 -11.29 3.22 8.41
CA THR A 53 -9.87 3.32 8.76
C THR A 53 -9.70 4.38 9.84
N ASP A 54 -9.10 4.00 10.96
CA ASP A 54 -8.77 4.89 12.07
C ASP A 54 -7.30 4.69 12.47
N PRO A 55 -6.46 5.74 12.40
CA PRO A 55 -5.03 5.65 12.74
C PRO A 55 -4.79 5.33 14.23
N THR A 56 -5.77 5.50 15.10
CA THR A 56 -5.67 5.17 16.54
C THR A 56 -6.10 3.74 16.85
N ALA A 57 -6.68 3.03 15.88
CA ALA A 57 -7.09 1.64 16.03
C ALA A 57 -5.89 0.70 16.04
N LYS A 58 -6.07 -0.50 16.61
CA LYS A 58 -5.01 -1.50 16.59
C LYS A 58 -4.73 -2.02 15.18
N PRO A 59 -3.44 -2.31 14.86
CA PRO A 59 -3.07 -2.87 13.56
C PRO A 59 -3.82 -4.16 13.24
N VAL A 60 -4.23 -4.30 11.99
CA VAL A 60 -4.97 -5.47 11.51
C VAL A 60 -4.01 -6.62 11.26
N ILE A 61 -4.27 -7.77 11.86
CA ILE A 61 -3.47 -8.99 11.66
C ILE A 61 -3.92 -9.67 10.37
N ALA A 62 -3.03 -9.69 9.37
CA ALA A 62 -3.26 -10.40 8.12
C ALA A 62 -3.08 -11.92 8.30
N LYS A 63 -2.04 -12.32 9.02
CA LYS A 63 -1.67 -13.73 9.20
C LYS A 63 -0.95 -13.96 10.54
N LYS A 64 -1.21 -15.13 11.14
CA LYS A 64 -0.42 -15.64 12.27
C LYS A 64 0.43 -16.80 11.79
N VAL A 65 1.73 -16.74 12.04
CA VAL A 65 2.72 -17.65 11.46
C VAL A 65 3.52 -18.28 12.58
N LYS A 66 3.71 -19.60 12.52
CA LYS A 66 4.57 -20.30 13.46
C LYS A 66 6.04 -20.17 13.03
N GLU A 67 6.96 -20.27 13.98
CA GLU A 67 8.40 -20.23 13.73
C GLU A 67 8.86 -21.21 12.63
N ASN A 68 8.30 -22.41 12.61
CA ASN A 68 8.63 -23.46 11.62
C ASN A 68 7.80 -23.34 10.31
N SER A 69 7.22 -22.17 10.01
CA SER A 69 6.44 -21.96 8.81
C SER A 69 7.30 -21.72 7.59
N LYS A 70 6.70 -21.93 6.40
CA LYS A 70 7.37 -21.65 5.13
C LYS A 70 7.80 -20.18 5.00
N ASP A 71 7.00 -19.25 5.48
CA ASP A 71 7.30 -17.81 5.40
C ASP A 71 8.57 -17.46 6.18
N VAL A 72 8.72 -17.98 7.41
CA VAL A 72 9.93 -17.79 8.21
C VAL A 72 11.12 -18.52 7.59
N ALA A 73 10.92 -19.78 7.17
CA ALA A 73 11.98 -20.58 6.56
C ALA A 73 12.48 -19.98 5.23
N GLU A 74 11.62 -19.34 4.44
CA GLU A 74 12.02 -18.65 3.23
C GLU A 74 12.94 -17.47 3.54
N LEU A 75 12.60 -16.63 4.50
CA LEU A 75 13.43 -15.49 4.90
C LEU A 75 14.76 -15.94 5.52
N THR A 76 14.74 -16.90 6.44
CA THR A 76 15.95 -17.31 7.15
C THR A 76 16.86 -18.21 6.31
N ASN A 77 16.31 -19.21 5.61
CA ASN A 77 17.13 -20.20 4.90
C ASN A 77 17.44 -19.83 3.45
N THR A 78 16.48 -19.16 2.77
CA THR A 78 16.66 -18.80 1.35
C THR A 78 17.35 -17.44 1.22
N PHE A 79 16.93 -16.47 2.00
CA PHE A 79 17.50 -15.11 1.96
C PHE A 79 18.56 -14.86 3.03
N GLY A 80 18.79 -15.80 3.96
CA GLY A 80 19.83 -15.69 4.97
C GLY A 80 19.56 -14.63 6.05
N ILE A 81 18.31 -14.22 6.24
CA ILE A 81 17.93 -13.18 7.19
C ILE A 81 18.05 -13.71 8.63
N SER A 82 18.76 -12.97 9.49
CA SER A 82 18.82 -13.30 10.91
C SER A 82 17.45 -13.23 11.58
N PRO A 83 17.11 -14.14 12.53
CA PRO A 83 15.86 -14.06 13.27
C PRO A 83 15.59 -12.72 13.95
N ASP A 84 16.65 -12.02 14.38
CA ASP A 84 16.54 -10.70 15.04
C ASP A 84 16.07 -9.59 14.09
N HIS A 85 16.22 -9.77 12.78
CA HIS A 85 15.83 -8.81 11.75
C HIS A 85 14.51 -9.15 11.07
N LEU A 86 13.82 -10.22 11.47
CA LEU A 86 12.55 -10.62 10.85
C LEU A 86 11.46 -9.54 10.99
N VAL A 87 11.54 -8.68 12.00
CA VAL A 87 10.65 -7.55 12.18
C VAL A 87 10.72 -6.56 11.02
N ASP A 88 11.91 -6.33 10.47
CA ASP A 88 12.15 -5.45 9.33
C ASP A 88 11.63 -6.04 7.99
N TYR A 89 11.20 -7.30 8.04
CA TYR A 89 10.51 -8.00 6.95
C TYR A 89 9.04 -8.29 7.26
N GLY A 90 8.47 -7.55 8.23
CA GLY A 90 7.05 -7.60 8.58
C GLY A 90 6.63 -8.77 9.47
N LEU A 91 7.58 -9.52 10.07
CA LEU A 91 7.28 -10.61 11.00
C LEU A 91 7.52 -10.16 12.45
N HIS A 92 6.47 -9.92 13.18
CA HIS A 92 6.52 -9.44 14.56
C HIS A 92 6.37 -10.60 15.54
N LEU A 93 7.41 -10.90 16.32
CA LEU A 93 7.39 -11.98 17.31
C LEU A 93 6.48 -11.63 18.49
N THR A 94 5.63 -12.57 18.89
CA THR A 94 4.81 -12.46 20.11
C THR A 94 5.45 -13.21 21.24
N ASP A 95 5.04 -12.90 22.49
CA ASP A 95 5.48 -13.60 23.71
C ASP A 95 5.21 -15.11 23.68
N LYS A 96 4.34 -15.57 22.78
CA LYS A 96 3.97 -16.99 22.64
C LYS A 96 4.78 -17.73 21.57
N GLY A 97 5.83 -17.14 21.02
CA GLY A 97 6.65 -17.75 19.97
C GLY A 97 5.93 -17.89 18.61
N THR A 98 4.99 -17.00 18.35
CA THR A 98 4.27 -16.93 17.06
C THR A 98 4.54 -15.57 16.44
N TYR A 99 4.80 -15.54 15.14
CA TYR A 99 4.94 -14.27 14.41
C TYR A 99 3.58 -13.77 13.92
N LEU A 100 3.36 -12.47 14.04
CA LEU A 100 2.25 -11.74 13.44
C LEU A 100 2.73 -11.03 12.20
N ILE A 101 1.95 -11.13 11.14
CA ILE A 101 2.10 -10.31 9.94
C ILE A 101 0.91 -9.36 9.91
N TYR A 102 1.16 -8.07 9.93
CA TYR A 102 0.11 -7.06 9.83
C TYR A 102 -0.29 -6.81 8.37
N GLU A 103 -1.51 -6.32 8.18
CA GLU A 103 -1.99 -5.93 6.86
C GLU A 103 -1.30 -4.62 6.46
N SER A 104 -0.64 -4.61 5.30
CA SER A 104 -0.04 -3.39 4.76
C SER A 104 -1.10 -2.49 4.17
N ASP A 105 -0.94 -1.18 4.31
CA ASP A 105 -1.69 -0.22 3.54
C ASP A 105 -1.21 -0.24 2.08
N SER A 106 -2.14 -0.49 1.16
CA SER A 106 -1.81 -0.54 -0.27
C SER A 106 -1.41 0.81 -0.82
N ASP A 107 -1.94 1.89 -0.24
CA ASP A 107 -1.72 3.26 -0.71
C ASP A 107 -0.34 3.80 -0.27
N LEU A 108 0.23 3.22 0.80
CA LEU A 108 1.57 3.53 1.28
C LEU A 108 2.66 2.61 0.70
N ARG A 109 2.28 1.64 -0.14
CA ARG A 109 3.25 0.72 -0.75
C ARG A 109 4.06 1.43 -1.82
N ASP A 110 5.38 1.39 -1.69
CA ASP A 110 6.31 1.94 -2.67
C ASP A 110 7.33 0.90 -3.14
N ILE A 111 8.03 1.21 -4.22
CA ILE A 111 9.04 0.38 -4.86
C ILE A 111 10.34 1.16 -4.95
N GLU A 112 11.37 0.67 -4.24
CA GLU A 112 12.70 1.24 -4.28
C GLU A 112 13.57 0.62 -5.39
N LYS A 113 14.34 1.48 -6.06
CA LYS A 113 15.34 1.08 -7.07
C LYS A 113 16.71 1.07 -6.42
N ILE A 114 17.14 -0.12 -6.02
CA ILE A 114 18.40 -0.31 -5.32
C ILE A 114 19.51 -0.66 -6.33
N PRO A 115 20.67 0.01 -6.30
CA PRO A 115 21.82 -0.37 -7.13
C PRO A 115 22.23 -1.83 -6.86
N VAL A 116 22.53 -2.60 -7.92
CA VAL A 116 22.90 -4.03 -7.80
C VAL A 116 24.12 -4.29 -6.89
N LYS A 117 24.93 -3.28 -6.66
CA LYS A 117 26.12 -3.37 -5.79
C LYS A 117 25.80 -3.16 -4.31
N ASP A 118 24.63 -2.60 -4.00
CA ASP A 118 24.24 -2.29 -2.62
C ASP A 118 23.47 -3.48 -2.05
N ASP A 119 23.67 -3.73 -0.76
CA ASP A 119 22.85 -4.66 -0.01
C ASP A 119 21.46 -4.05 0.24
N ILE A 120 20.41 -4.89 0.09
CA ILE A 120 19.02 -4.43 0.23
C ILE A 120 18.72 -3.96 1.66
N TYR A 121 19.25 -4.67 2.66
CA TYR A 121 18.99 -4.35 4.04
C TYR A 121 19.75 -3.10 4.49
N ASP A 122 21.02 -2.97 4.09
CA ASP A 122 21.82 -1.75 4.35
C ASP A 122 21.19 -0.53 3.68
N TYR A 123 20.69 -0.68 2.45
CA TYR A 123 19.95 0.38 1.76
C TYR A 123 18.69 0.78 2.53
N PHE A 124 17.90 -0.18 2.97
CA PHE A 124 16.69 0.06 3.75
C PHE A 124 16.97 0.84 5.03
N LEU A 125 18.00 0.45 5.78
CA LEU A 125 18.38 1.12 7.03
C LEU A 125 18.86 2.54 6.81
N ARG A 126 19.51 2.81 5.68
CA ARG A 126 20.10 4.11 5.36
C ARG A 126 19.09 5.08 4.74
N GLU A 127 18.27 4.60 3.79
CA GLU A 127 17.47 5.46 2.92
C GLU A 127 15.96 5.45 3.25
N VAL A 128 15.44 4.37 3.86
CA VAL A 128 13.99 4.24 4.13
C VAL A 128 13.67 4.41 5.60
N ARG A 129 14.32 3.64 6.47
CA ARG A 129 14.02 3.60 7.91
C ARG A 129 14.05 4.95 8.63
N PRO A 130 14.96 5.90 8.30
CA PRO A 130 14.99 7.21 8.96
C PRO A 130 13.79 8.10 8.68
N TYR A 131 13.04 7.81 7.62
CA TYR A 131 11.89 8.60 7.18
C TYR A 131 10.55 7.91 7.48
N VAL A 132 10.55 6.57 7.52
CA VAL A 132 9.36 5.74 7.76
C VAL A 132 9.75 4.61 8.72
N ASP A 133 9.54 4.84 10.00
CA ASP A 133 10.00 3.96 11.09
C ASP A 133 9.20 2.65 11.20
N ASP A 134 7.98 2.61 10.69
CA ASP A 134 7.09 1.43 10.65
C ASP A 134 7.11 0.68 9.30
N ALA A 135 7.95 1.09 8.36
CA ALA A 135 8.12 0.39 7.09
C ALA A 135 8.81 -0.97 7.26
N TRP A 136 8.49 -1.90 6.36
CA TRP A 136 9.17 -3.18 6.25
C TRP A 136 9.43 -3.60 4.81
N ILE A 137 10.43 -4.47 4.62
CA ILE A 137 10.86 -4.97 3.32
C ILE A 137 10.00 -6.15 2.87
N ASN A 138 9.51 -6.14 1.63
CA ASN A 138 8.87 -7.28 1.01
C ASN A 138 9.79 -7.87 -0.06
N LEU A 139 10.60 -8.87 0.30
CA LEU A 139 11.61 -9.49 -0.60
C LEU A 139 11.04 -10.33 -1.75
N PRO A 140 10.00 -11.17 -1.58
CA PRO A 140 9.56 -12.09 -2.63
C PRO A 140 9.27 -11.47 -4.00
N PRO A 141 8.74 -10.22 -4.12
CA PRO A 141 8.54 -9.59 -5.42
C PRO A 141 9.78 -8.89 -5.99
N THR A 142 10.92 -8.94 -5.31
CA THR A 142 12.17 -8.28 -5.78
C THR A 142 12.60 -8.84 -7.13
N LYS A 143 12.92 -7.93 -8.06
CA LYS A 143 13.35 -8.27 -9.42
C LYS A 143 14.69 -7.62 -9.72
N ILE A 144 15.61 -8.39 -10.27
CA ILE A 144 16.86 -7.87 -10.82
C ILE A 144 16.62 -7.56 -12.31
N GLY A 145 16.99 -6.35 -12.72
CA GLY A 145 16.79 -5.92 -14.11
C GLY A 145 17.75 -4.79 -14.50
N CYS A 146 17.74 -4.43 -15.76
CA CYS A 146 18.44 -3.27 -16.29
C CYS A 146 17.41 -2.24 -16.75
N GLU A 147 17.58 -1.00 -16.33
CA GLU A 147 16.81 0.12 -16.87
C GLU A 147 17.54 0.73 -18.06
N ILE A 148 16.94 0.64 -19.24
CA ILE A 148 17.47 1.29 -20.45
C ILE A 148 16.82 2.66 -20.54
N SER A 149 17.64 3.71 -20.42
CA SER A 149 17.16 5.09 -20.61
C SER A 149 16.90 5.37 -22.10
N PHE A 150 15.70 5.09 -22.55
CA PHE A 150 15.30 5.39 -23.93
C PHE A 150 15.44 6.87 -24.27
N ASN A 151 15.19 7.76 -23.33
CA ASN A 151 15.37 9.19 -23.53
C ASN A 151 16.81 9.55 -23.90
N LYS A 152 17.80 8.90 -23.30
CA LYS A 152 19.22 9.14 -23.62
C LYS A 152 19.56 8.83 -25.09
N TYR A 153 18.91 7.83 -25.68
CA TYR A 153 19.22 7.34 -27.02
C TYR A 153 18.28 7.89 -28.10
N PHE A 154 17.04 8.16 -27.75
CA PHE A 154 15.99 8.51 -28.74
C PHE A 154 15.49 9.93 -28.59
N TYR A 155 15.81 10.63 -27.50
CA TYR A 155 15.42 12.03 -27.33
C TYR A 155 16.16 12.91 -28.33
N LYS A 156 15.41 13.56 -29.18
CA LYS A 156 15.90 14.63 -30.06
C LYS A 156 15.46 15.96 -29.45
N PRO A 157 16.38 16.79 -28.96
CA PRO A 157 16.00 18.07 -28.38
C PRO A 157 15.31 18.93 -29.46
N GLN A 158 14.11 19.40 -29.15
CA GLN A 158 13.47 20.41 -29.95
C GLN A 158 14.21 21.73 -29.73
N PRO A 159 14.59 22.45 -30.80
CA PRO A 159 15.21 23.77 -30.65
C PRO A 159 14.22 24.68 -29.89
N LEU A 160 14.75 25.36 -28.90
CA LEU A 160 13.94 26.36 -28.18
C LEU A 160 13.55 27.47 -29.16
N ARG A 161 12.31 27.91 -29.08
CA ARG A 161 11.82 29.05 -29.82
C ARG A 161 12.60 30.31 -29.43
N THR A 162 12.84 31.15 -30.41
CA THR A 162 13.54 32.42 -30.18
C THR A 162 12.68 33.37 -29.34
N LEU A 163 13.33 34.33 -28.68
CA LEU A 163 12.62 35.35 -27.91
C LEU A 163 11.68 36.15 -28.80
N ALA A 164 12.10 36.46 -30.02
CA ALA A 164 11.29 37.21 -31.02
C ALA A 164 10.04 36.43 -31.44
N GLU A 165 10.11 35.11 -31.62
CA GLU A 165 8.93 34.29 -31.93
C GLU A 165 7.95 34.24 -30.77
N ASN A 166 8.45 34.14 -29.53
CA ASN A 166 7.60 34.15 -28.36
C ASN A 166 6.94 35.52 -28.13
N GLU A 167 7.70 36.60 -28.33
CA GLU A 167 7.18 37.99 -28.27
C GLU A 167 6.07 38.21 -29.32
N HIS A 168 6.28 37.78 -30.54
CA HIS A 168 5.27 37.89 -31.62
C HIS A 168 3.98 37.17 -31.24
N ASP A 169 4.07 35.94 -30.74
CA ASP A 169 2.89 35.17 -30.34
C ASP A 169 2.15 35.78 -29.15
N ILE A 170 2.88 36.31 -28.16
CA ILE A 170 2.30 36.99 -27.00
C ILE A 170 1.52 38.24 -27.47
N ILE A 171 2.11 39.04 -28.37
CA ILE A 171 1.46 40.23 -28.95
C ILE A 171 0.22 39.84 -29.77
N ALA A 172 0.31 38.78 -30.56
CA ALA A 172 -0.83 38.27 -31.30
C ALA A 172 -2.00 37.85 -30.41
N LEU A 173 -1.71 37.07 -29.36
CA LEU A 173 -2.70 36.67 -28.36
C LEU A 173 -3.30 37.86 -27.61
N ASP A 174 -2.48 38.85 -27.24
CA ASP A 174 -2.98 40.06 -26.56
C ASP A 174 -3.94 40.86 -27.46
N ASN A 175 -3.64 40.96 -28.74
CA ASN A 175 -4.51 41.65 -29.73
C ASN A 175 -5.83 40.86 -29.94
N GLU A 176 -5.76 39.53 -30.02
CA GLU A 176 -6.95 38.69 -30.13
C GLU A 176 -7.83 38.78 -28.88
N SER A 177 -7.22 38.76 -27.69
CA SER A 177 -7.90 38.91 -26.39
C SER A 177 -8.62 40.28 -26.29
N LYS A 178 -8.00 41.37 -26.73
CA LYS A 178 -8.64 42.70 -26.72
C LYS A 178 -9.85 42.74 -27.63
N GLY A 179 -9.79 42.07 -28.79
CA GLY A 179 -10.93 41.92 -29.69
C GLY A 179 -12.08 41.16 -29.08
N PHE A 180 -11.77 40.08 -28.35
CA PHE A 180 -12.77 39.25 -27.67
C PHE A 180 -13.48 39.98 -26.52
N ILE A 181 -12.72 40.72 -25.71
CA ILE A 181 -13.30 41.51 -24.61
C ILE A 181 -14.24 42.60 -25.18
N LYS A 182 -13.84 43.25 -26.28
CA LYS A 182 -14.67 44.30 -26.91
C LYS A 182 -16.00 43.72 -27.44
N SER A 183 -15.98 42.51 -28.01
CA SER A 183 -17.17 41.84 -28.55
C SER A 183 -18.16 41.36 -27.46
N LEU A 184 -17.73 41.30 -26.20
CA LEU A 184 -18.61 40.93 -25.08
C LEU A 184 -19.43 42.13 -24.54
N PHE A 185 -19.06 43.38 -24.93
CA PHE A 185 -19.72 44.61 -24.49
C PHE A 185 -20.46 45.33 -25.64
N GLU A 186 -20.43 44.83 -26.85
CA GLU A 186 -21.28 45.22 -27.97
C GLU A 186 -22.48 44.26 -28.10
#